data_c3d559c595ef5d446218e2722c84a206
#
_entry.id   c3d559c595ef5d446218e2722c84a206
#
_cell.length_a   1.000
_cell.length_b   1.000
_cell.length_c   1.000
_cell.angle_alpha   90.00
_cell.angle_beta   90.00
_cell.angle_gamma   90.00
#
_symmetry.space_group_name_H-M   'P 1'
#
loop_
_entity.id
_entity.type
_entity.pdbx_description
1 polymer ?
#
loop_
_entity_poly.entity_id
_entity_poly.type
_entity_poly.pdbx_seq_one_letter_code
_entity_poly.pdbx_strand_id
1 'polypeptide(L)'
;MYFTYYLKMTEKKSKLAVLKTKETAESVVDFINKISKEELRKDSHIILEMMEKASGEKAKMWGSSIIGFGNKRYKSPTSGREVDWFLIGFSPRKAYLSLYLMTDHKEYATQIEKLGKFKTSGGCFNIKKLQDINLAILKDLIEASL
;
A
#
# COMPACT_ATOMS: atom_id res chain seq x y z
N MET A 1 -2.05 -13.39 -19.04
CA MET A 1 -1.76 -12.87 -19.51
C MET A 1 -1.45 -12.53 -20.02
N TYR A 2 -1.08 -12.39 -19.68
CA TYR A 2 -0.68 -11.82 -20.21
C TYR A 2 -0.20 -11.79 -20.80
N PHE A 3 0.43 -11.97 -20.56
CA PHE A 3 0.97 -11.78 -21.31
C PHE A 3 1.27 -12.04 -21.71
N THR A 4 1.60 -12.39 -21.55
CA THR A 4 2.07 -12.48 -22.14
C THR A 4 2.34 -12.21 -22.60
N TYR A 5 2.63 -12.47 -22.28
CA TYR A 5 2.86 -12.02 -22.69
C TYR A 5 3.01 -11.82 -22.86
N TYR A 6 3.39 -12.12 -22.79
CA TYR A 6 3.64 -11.75 -23.19
C TYR A 6 3.91 -11.97 -23.74
N LEU A 7 4.31 -12.55 -23.83
CA LEU A 7 4.71 -12.61 -24.54
C LEU A 7 5.10 -12.57 -25.27
N LYS A 8 5.50 -13.10 -25.53
CA LYS A 8 6.06 -12.98 -26.35
C LYS A 8 6.65 -12.62 -26.50
N MET A 9 6.96 -12.70 -26.37
CA MET A 9 7.44 -12.07 -26.68
C MET A 9 7.99 -11.76 -27.18
N THR A 10 8.27 -12.11 -27.24
CA THR A 10 8.83 -11.53 -27.89
C THR A 10 9.07 -10.66 -28.35
N GLU A 11 8.85 -10.65 -28.80
CA GLU A 11 8.91 -9.69 -29.08
C GLU A 11 9.37 -8.87 -28.60
N LYS A 12 9.77 -8.42 -28.53
CA LYS A 12 9.99 -7.74 -27.79
C LYS A 12 9.55 -6.74 -27.48
N LYS A 13 9.07 -6.58 -27.21
CA LYS A 13 8.62 -5.65 -26.79
C LYS A 13 8.53 -5.45 -25.51
N SER A 14 8.44 -5.14 -24.80
CA SER A 14 8.14 -4.80 -23.76
C SER A 14 8.10 -4.19 -23.43
N LYS A 15 7.71 -4.00 -22.86
CA LYS A 15 7.80 -3.07 -22.31
C LYS A 15 7.14 -2.84 -21.04
N LEU A 16 6.00 -3.34 -20.79
CA LEU A 16 5.34 -3.31 -19.48
C LEU A 16 5.80 -4.50 -18.67
N ALA A 17 6.38 -4.26 -17.51
CA ALA A 17 6.79 -5.34 -16.64
C ALA A 17 5.56 -6.00 -16.03
N VAL A 18 5.56 -7.33 -15.99
CA VAL A 18 4.49 -8.09 -15.35
C VAL A 18 4.91 -8.37 -13.91
N LEU A 19 4.17 -7.82 -12.97
CA LEU A 19 4.43 -8.01 -11.55
C LEU A 19 3.56 -9.13 -10.99
N LYS A 20 4.08 -9.83 -9.98
CA LYS A 20 3.26 -10.78 -9.23
C LYS A 20 2.15 -10.06 -8.49
N THR A 21 2.45 -8.88 -7.96
CA THR A 21 1.48 -8.07 -7.25
C THR A 21 0.87 -7.07 -8.20
N LYS A 22 -0.41 -7.24 -8.47
CA LYS A 22 -1.18 -6.33 -9.32
C LYS A 22 -2.62 -6.31 -8.85
N GLU A 23 -3.36 -5.31 -9.29
CA GLU A 23 -4.76 -5.15 -8.93
C GLU A 23 -5.59 -6.38 -9.28
N THR A 24 -6.48 -6.78 -8.36
CA THR A 24 -7.37 -7.93 -8.57
C THR A 24 -8.82 -7.53 -8.27
N ALA A 25 -9.75 -8.40 -8.63
CA ALA A 25 -11.18 -8.16 -8.41
C ALA A 25 -11.66 -8.67 -7.04
N GLU A 26 -10.76 -9.16 -6.20
CA GLU A 26 -11.12 -9.71 -4.91
C GLU A 26 -11.69 -8.64 -3.98
N SER A 27 -12.67 -9.02 -3.14
CA SER A 27 -13.31 -8.07 -2.23
C SER A 27 -12.40 -7.69 -1.06
N VAL A 28 -12.15 -6.40 -0.92
CA VAL A 28 -11.35 -5.85 0.17
C VAL A 28 -12.04 -6.10 1.52
N VAL A 29 -13.35 -5.86 1.59
CA VAL A 29 -14.10 -6.04 2.84
C VAL A 29 -14.06 -7.49 3.28
N ASP A 30 -14.24 -8.43 2.35
CA ASP A 30 -14.18 -9.85 2.68
C ASP A 30 -12.79 -10.23 3.17
N PHE A 31 -11.75 -9.68 2.55
CA PHE A 31 -10.38 -9.94 2.96
C PHE A 31 -10.13 -9.48 4.40
N ILE A 32 -10.56 -8.26 4.73
CA ILE A 32 -10.39 -7.72 6.07
C ILE A 32 -11.20 -8.54 7.09
N ASN A 33 -12.42 -8.91 6.74
CA ASN A 33 -13.29 -9.64 7.65
C ASN A 33 -12.80 -11.05 7.96
N LYS A 34 -11.86 -11.58 7.17
CA LYS A 34 -11.23 -12.88 7.43
C LYS A 34 -10.10 -12.80 8.44
N ILE A 35 -9.69 -11.60 8.83
CA ILE A 35 -8.61 -11.44 9.82
C ILE A 35 -9.13 -11.95 11.17
N SER A 36 -8.43 -12.96 11.72
CA SER A 36 -8.88 -13.60 12.95
C SER A 36 -8.67 -12.76 14.20
N LYS A 37 -7.61 -11.96 14.23
CA LYS A 37 -7.31 -11.09 15.37
C LYS A 37 -8.21 -9.87 15.34
N GLU A 38 -9.11 -9.76 16.31
CA GLU A 38 -10.13 -8.72 16.33
C GLU A 38 -9.56 -7.31 16.29
N GLU A 39 -8.55 -7.03 17.09
CA GLU A 39 -7.95 -5.70 17.13
C GLU A 39 -7.35 -5.33 15.78
N LEU A 40 -6.65 -6.25 15.15
CA LEU A 40 -6.04 -6.02 13.85
C LEU A 40 -7.12 -5.79 12.78
N ARG A 41 -8.23 -6.52 12.87
CA ARG A 41 -9.36 -6.36 11.95
C ARG A 41 -9.98 -4.97 12.10
N LYS A 42 -10.21 -4.53 13.34
CA LYS A 42 -10.77 -3.19 13.60
C LYS A 42 -9.83 -2.10 13.11
N ASP A 43 -8.53 -2.23 13.40
CA ASP A 43 -7.54 -1.26 12.97
C ASP A 43 -7.47 -1.19 11.44
N SER A 44 -7.60 -2.34 10.78
CA SER A 44 -7.61 -2.38 9.32
C SER A 44 -8.79 -1.61 8.73
N HIS A 45 -9.96 -1.70 9.34
CA HIS A 45 -11.12 -0.93 8.89
C HIS A 45 -10.89 0.59 9.08
N ILE A 46 -10.24 0.97 10.16
CA ILE A 46 -9.92 2.39 10.41
C ILE A 46 -8.97 2.92 9.35
N ILE A 47 -7.91 2.17 9.05
CA ILE A 47 -6.95 2.58 8.03
C ILE A 47 -7.62 2.61 6.65
N LEU A 48 -8.46 1.64 6.36
CA LEU A 48 -9.22 1.60 5.10
C LEU A 48 -9.98 2.92 4.91
N GLU A 49 -10.72 3.33 5.92
CA GLU A 49 -11.51 4.54 5.85
C GLU A 49 -10.64 5.79 5.72
N MET A 50 -9.56 5.86 6.50
CA MET A 50 -8.63 6.99 6.43
C MET A 50 -8.04 7.16 5.03
N MET A 51 -7.61 6.06 4.44
CA MET A 51 -6.98 6.11 3.12
C MET A 51 -7.98 6.37 2.00
N GLU A 52 -9.20 5.85 2.12
CA GLU A 52 -10.25 6.16 1.16
C GLU A 52 -10.57 7.64 1.16
N LYS A 53 -10.72 8.24 2.33
CA LYS A 53 -11.04 9.65 2.45
C LYS A 53 -9.90 10.52 1.92
N ALA A 54 -8.67 10.17 2.27
CA ALA A 54 -7.52 10.98 1.87
C ALA A 54 -7.27 10.92 0.38
N SER A 55 -7.37 9.73 -0.21
CA SER A 55 -7.04 9.53 -1.63
C SER A 55 -8.21 9.86 -2.58
N GLY A 56 -9.43 9.75 -2.08
CA GLY A 56 -10.61 9.85 -2.94
C GLY A 56 -10.78 8.66 -3.86
N GLU A 57 -10.01 7.59 -3.63
CA GLU A 57 -10.02 6.39 -4.45
C GLU A 57 -10.65 5.22 -3.70
N LYS A 58 -11.23 4.30 -4.44
CA LYS A 58 -11.74 3.06 -3.86
C LYS A 58 -10.60 2.11 -3.57
N ALA A 59 -10.71 1.42 -2.44
CA ALA A 59 -9.75 0.39 -2.09
C ALA A 59 -9.86 -0.81 -3.03
N LYS A 60 -8.73 -1.37 -3.43
CA LYS A 60 -8.69 -2.58 -4.25
C LYS A 60 -7.60 -3.50 -3.75
N MET A 61 -7.79 -4.78 -3.97
CA MET A 61 -6.75 -5.76 -3.64
C MET A 61 -5.66 -5.72 -4.69
N TRP A 62 -4.43 -5.75 -4.21
CA TRP A 62 -3.24 -5.86 -5.04
C TRP A 62 -2.49 -7.12 -4.61
N GLY A 63 -2.45 -8.10 -5.48
CA GLY A 63 -1.95 -9.41 -5.09
C GLY A 63 -2.91 -10.07 -4.11
N SER A 64 -2.38 -10.84 -3.18
CA SER A 64 -3.18 -11.62 -2.24
C SER A 64 -3.35 -10.98 -0.87
N SER A 65 -2.62 -9.90 -0.56
CA SER A 65 -2.62 -9.39 0.80
C SER A 65 -2.43 -7.88 0.95
N ILE A 66 -2.35 -7.15 -0.16
CA ILE A 66 -2.17 -5.68 -0.10
C ILE A 66 -3.45 -5.01 -0.53
N ILE A 67 -3.86 -4.02 0.25
CA ILE A 67 -5.00 -3.17 -0.06
C ILE A 67 -4.44 -1.85 -0.55
N GLY A 68 -4.72 -1.50 -1.80
CA GLY A 68 -4.16 -0.32 -2.43
C GLY A 68 -5.20 0.66 -2.91
N PHE A 69 -4.81 1.92 -3.05
CA PHE A 69 -5.67 3.03 -3.43
C PHE A 69 -5.06 3.75 -4.63
N GLY A 70 -5.84 3.87 -5.68
CA GLY A 70 -5.39 4.50 -6.91
C GLY A 70 -4.55 3.57 -7.75
N ASN A 71 -4.17 4.05 -8.91
CA ASN A 71 -3.33 3.30 -9.84
C ASN A 71 -2.49 4.30 -10.60
N LYS A 72 -1.19 4.14 -10.58
CA LYS A 72 -0.28 5.04 -11.23
C LYS A 72 0.82 4.25 -11.92
N ARG A 73 1.21 4.70 -13.10
CA ARG A 73 2.30 4.07 -13.82
C ARG A 73 3.62 4.70 -13.38
N TYR A 74 4.52 3.85 -12.92
CA TYR A 74 5.86 4.25 -12.51
C TYR A 74 6.88 3.74 -13.51
N LYS A 75 7.92 4.54 -13.73
CA LYS A 75 9.02 4.16 -14.58
C LYS A 75 10.26 3.96 -13.72
N SER A 76 10.87 2.79 -13.84
CA SER A 76 12.10 2.50 -13.11
C SER A 76 13.25 3.36 -13.65
N PRO A 77 13.94 4.12 -12.80
CA PRO A 77 15.07 4.92 -13.25
C PRO A 77 16.27 4.07 -13.68
N THR A 78 16.35 2.83 -13.22
CA THR A 78 17.46 1.94 -13.55
C THR A 78 17.25 1.20 -14.86
N SER A 79 16.08 0.57 -15.02
CA SER A 79 15.81 -0.30 -16.16
C SER A 79 14.95 0.35 -17.24
N GLY A 80 14.31 1.48 -16.95
CA GLY A 80 13.38 2.13 -17.84
C GLY A 80 12.04 1.40 -17.97
N ARG A 81 11.84 0.33 -17.21
CA ARG A 81 10.60 -0.45 -17.25
C ARG A 81 9.48 0.29 -16.55
N GLU A 82 8.26 0.14 -17.05
CA GLU A 82 7.08 0.75 -16.48
C GLU A 82 6.25 -0.30 -15.76
N VAL A 83 5.72 0.05 -14.60
CA VAL A 83 4.87 -0.84 -13.82
C VAL A 83 3.69 -0.05 -13.29
N ASP A 84 2.54 -0.72 -13.15
CA ASP A 84 1.38 -0.15 -12.51
C ASP A 84 1.45 -0.45 -11.01
N TRP A 85 1.17 0.57 -10.20
CA TRP A 85 1.22 0.44 -8.74
C TRP A 85 0.18 1.36 -8.12
N PHE A 86 -0.14 1.12 -6.87
CA PHE A 86 -1.06 1.99 -6.14
C PHE A 86 -0.34 3.25 -5.65
N LEU A 87 -1.12 4.27 -5.26
CA LEU A 87 -0.56 5.51 -4.71
C LEU A 87 -0.18 5.32 -3.25
N ILE A 88 -1.10 4.80 -2.47
CA ILE A 88 -0.89 4.43 -1.07
C ILE A 88 -1.59 3.11 -0.82
N GLY A 89 -1.20 2.44 0.25
CA GLY A 89 -1.85 1.18 0.58
C GLY A 89 -1.42 0.66 1.94
N PHE A 90 -1.97 -0.49 2.30
CA PHE A 90 -1.57 -1.17 3.52
C PHE A 90 -1.79 -2.66 3.40
N SER A 91 -1.11 -3.41 4.23
CA SER A 91 -1.23 -4.87 4.25
C SER A 91 -1.32 -5.34 5.70
N PRO A 92 -2.47 -5.89 6.10
CA PRO A 92 -2.57 -6.53 7.41
C PRO A 92 -1.72 -7.81 7.40
N ARG A 93 -0.74 -7.86 8.28
CA ARG A 93 0.10 -9.03 8.47
C ARG A 93 -0.42 -9.82 9.67
N LYS A 94 0.30 -10.87 10.07
CA LYS A 94 -0.11 -11.69 11.22
C LYS A 94 -0.15 -10.89 12.52
N ALA A 95 0.83 -10.03 12.73
CA ALA A 95 1.02 -9.34 14.00
C ALA A 95 1.07 -7.82 13.90
N TYR A 96 0.93 -7.26 12.71
CA TYR A 96 1.04 -5.81 12.53
C TYR A 96 0.45 -5.39 11.19
N LEU A 97 0.30 -4.07 11.03
CA LEU A 97 -0.10 -3.46 9.76
C LEU A 97 1.13 -2.87 9.10
N SER A 98 1.34 -3.19 7.83
CA SER A 98 2.38 -2.55 7.02
C SER A 98 1.74 -1.47 6.17
N LEU A 99 2.13 -0.20 6.38
CA LEU A 99 1.60 0.92 5.63
C LEU A 99 2.58 1.30 4.52
N TYR A 100 2.07 1.37 3.30
CA TYR A 100 2.85 1.73 2.11
C TYR A 100 2.58 3.20 1.81
N LEU A 101 3.46 4.07 2.33
CA LEU A 101 3.35 5.51 2.13
C LEU A 101 4.55 6.01 1.36
N MET A 102 4.31 6.95 0.45
CA MET A 102 5.38 7.55 -0.36
C MET A 102 5.90 8.83 0.28
N THR A 103 6.03 8.81 1.61
CA THR A 103 6.47 9.97 2.38
C THR A 103 8.00 10.09 2.33
N ASP A 104 8.48 11.29 2.06
CA ASP A 104 9.91 11.57 2.16
C ASP A 104 10.29 11.62 3.64
N HIS A 105 11.05 10.62 4.10
CA HIS A 105 11.43 10.49 5.51
C HIS A 105 12.29 11.64 6.01
N LYS A 106 13.03 12.30 5.14
CA LYS A 106 13.84 13.45 5.52
C LYS A 106 12.98 14.69 5.70
N GLU A 107 12.11 14.95 4.74
CA GLU A 107 11.23 16.11 4.75
C GLU A 107 10.27 16.08 5.94
N TYR A 108 9.75 14.90 6.25
CA TYR A 108 8.75 14.73 7.31
C TYR A 108 9.33 14.10 8.58
N ALA A 109 10.63 14.23 8.79
CA ALA A 109 11.31 13.61 9.93
C ALA A 109 10.68 13.98 11.28
N THR A 110 10.28 15.23 11.46
CA THR A 110 9.68 15.69 12.72
C THR A 110 8.34 15.01 12.97
N GLN A 111 7.49 14.93 11.93
CA GLN A 111 6.19 14.28 12.04
C GLN A 111 6.35 12.79 12.30
N ILE A 112 7.27 12.16 11.59
CA ILE A 112 7.54 10.73 11.74
C ILE A 112 8.01 10.42 13.15
N GLU A 113 8.86 11.27 13.72
CA GLU A 113 9.35 11.11 15.08
C GLU A 113 8.21 11.14 16.11
N LYS A 114 7.17 11.92 15.85
CA LYS A 114 6.02 12.06 16.74
C LYS A 114 4.88 11.10 16.45
N LEU A 115 5.06 10.22 15.46
CA LEU A 115 4.01 9.30 15.04
C LEU A 115 3.64 8.30 16.14
N GLY A 116 4.62 7.82 16.89
CA GLY A 116 4.39 6.84 17.95
C GLY A 116 5.28 5.61 17.79
N LYS A 117 4.74 4.45 18.16
CA LYS A 117 5.48 3.20 18.10
C LYS A 117 5.31 2.55 16.74
N PHE A 118 6.40 2.43 16.00
CA PHE A 118 6.40 1.76 14.71
C PHE A 118 7.83 1.32 14.38
N LYS A 119 7.92 0.45 13.38
CA LYS A 119 9.22 0.06 12.80
C LYS A 119 9.13 0.30 11.30
N THR A 120 10.26 0.49 10.66
CA THR A 120 10.29 0.64 9.21
C THR A 120 11.04 -0.54 8.58
N SER A 121 10.55 -0.98 7.43
CA SER A 121 11.24 -1.98 6.64
C SER A 121 10.85 -1.79 5.17
N GLY A 122 11.85 -1.67 4.30
CA GLY A 122 11.60 -1.47 2.88
C GLY A 122 10.76 -0.25 2.56
N GLY A 123 10.80 0.78 3.39
CA GLY A 123 10.01 1.99 3.21
C GLY A 123 8.60 1.92 3.80
N CYS A 124 8.20 0.77 4.33
CA CYS A 124 6.90 0.62 4.97
C CYS A 124 6.96 1.00 6.43
N PHE A 125 5.84 1.53 6.94
CA PHE A 125 5.67 1.74 8.38
C PHE A 125 4.92 0.54 8.93
N ASN A 126 5.54 -0.19 9.85
CA ASN A 126 4.95 -1.37 10.46
C ASN A 126 4.44 -1.01 11.85
N ILE A 127 3.14 -1.12 12.04
CA ILE A 127 2.45 -0.70 13.24
C ILE A 127 1.71 -1.88 13.85
N LYS A 128 1.96 -2.17 15.13
CA LYS A 128 1.28 -3.28 15.79
C LYS A 128 -0.18 -2.99 16.06
N LYS A 129 -0.46 -1.79 16.57
CA LYS A 129 -1.84 -1.36 16.88
C LYS A 129 -1.95 0.14 16.80
N LEU A 130 -3.09 0.61 16.34
CA LEU A 130 -3.31 2.04 16.12
C LEU A 130 -3.33 2.86 17.41
N GLN A 131 -3.66 2.24 18.56
CA GLN A 131 -3.62 2.98 19.81
C GLN A 131 -2.21 3.44 20.19
N ASP A 132 -1.18 2.86 19.57
CA ASP A 132 0.21 3.26 19.79
C ASP A 132 0.60 4.44 18.91
N ILE A 133 -0.29 4.92 18.05
CA ILE A 133 0.00 5.87 16.97
C ILE A 133 -0.83 7.13 17.14
N ASN A 134 -0.23 8.28 16.84
CA ASN A 134 -0.96 9.55 16.75
C ASN A 134 -1.67 9.58 15.38
N LEU A 135 -2.99 9.38 15.40
CA LEU A 135 -3.77 9.30 14.17
C LEU A 135 -3.80 10.60 13.37
N ALA A 136 -3.71 11.74 14.03
CA ALA A 136 -3.67 13.03 13.33
C ALA A 136 -2.38 13.15 12.51
N ILE A 137 -1.27 12.73 13.09
CA ILE A 137 0.01 12.74 12.38
C ILE A 137 0.00 11.71 11.26
N LEU A 138 -0.56 10.53 11.51
CA LEU A 138 -0.68 9.52 10.46
C LEU A 138 -1.49 10.05 9.28
N LYS A 139 -2.58 10.75 9.56
CA LYS A 139 -3.40 11.35 8.50
C LYS A 139 -2.58 12.33 7.66
N ASP A 140 -1.78 13.17 8.31
CA ASP A 140 -0.92 14.12 7.61
C ASP A 140 0.10 13.40 6.73
N LEU A 141 0.69 12.32 7.20
CA LEU A 141 1.65 11.55 6.43
C LEU A 141 0.99 10.87 5.24
N ILE A 142 -0.22 10.36 5.42
CA ILE A 142 -0.99 9.78 4.32
C ILE A 142 -1.25 10.83 3.25
N GLU A 143 -1.72 12.00 3.64
CA GLU A 143 -2.00 13.09 2.71
C GLU A 143 -0.74 13.56 1.99
N ALA A 144 0.38 13.59 2.71
CA ALA A 144 1.66 13.97 2.12
C ALA A 144 2.18 12.96 1.10
N SER A 145 1.65 11.74 1.12
CA SER A 145 2.03 10.68 0.19
C SER A 145 1.25 10.73 -1.12
N LEU A 146 0.26 11.59 -1.21
CA LEU A 146 -0.60 11.73 -2.37
C LEU A 146 -0.19 12.96 -3.19
#